data_02891b9135ecfeca5d2eaf0c6bcfa53e
#
_entry.id   02891b9135ecfeca5d2eaf0c6bcfa53e
#
_cell.length_a   1.000
_cell.length_b   1.000
_cell.length_c   1.000
_cell.angle_alpha   90.00
_cell.angle_beta   90.00
_cell.angle_gamma   90.00
#
_symmetry.space_group_name_H-M   'P 1'
#
loop_
_entity.id
_entity.type
_entity.pdbx_description
1 polymer ?
#
loop_
_entity_poly.entity_id
_entity_poly.type
_entity_poly.pdbx_seq_one_letter_code
_entity_poly.pdbx_strand_id
1 'polypeptide(L)'
;TVTPSVIKRNVLENPAWYTSYTPYQAEISQGRLESLFNFQTLVTELTGLPIANASLLDEATAAAEAMTLAYNSSSKYNTFLVDSRVFFSTLQVLQTRAEPLGINIVTLDLNAPIPLEEFETAFGFLMQLPNSVGQLKQPNGLMRVCDVHKVVKIAVVDPMCQVLMKPVGDMGFDIAVGSMQRFGIPMGFGGPHAAFFACKDKYKRKVPGRIVGLSKDTNGDPAYRLAL
;
A
#
# COMPACT_ATOMS: atom_id res chain seq x y z
N THR A 1 -16.49 -1.35 -9.71
CA THR A 1 -16.46 -0.42 -10.86
C THR A 1 -16.69 -1.19 -12.15
N VAL A 2 -17.37 -0.59 -13.11
CA VAL A 2 -17.48 -1.19 -14.45
C VAL A 2 -16.14 -1.01 -15.15
N THR A 3 -15.59 -2.10 -15.71
CA THR A 3 -14.33 -2.03 -16.47
C THR A 3 -14.57 -1.23 -17.76
N PRO A 4 -13.79 -0.18 -18.04
CA PRO A 4 -13.90 0.55 -19.31
C PRO A 4 -13.71 -0.38 -20.50
N SER A 5 -14.51 -0.17 -21.57
CA SER A 5 -14.48 -1.03 -22.74
C SER A 5 -13.11 -1.12 -23.42
N VAL A 6 -12.33 -0.04 -23.37
CA VAL A 6 -10.98 0.01 -23.91
C VAL A 6 -10.03 -0.92 -23.16
N ILE A 7 -10.13 -0.98 -21.83
CA ILE A 7 -9.32 -1.89 -21.00
C ILE A 7 -9.77 -3.34 -21.24
N LYS A 8 -11.09 -3.58 -21.25
CA LYS A 8 -11.63 -4.91 -21.50
C LYS A 8 -11.10 -5.47 -22.83
N ARG A 9 -11.29 -4.75 -23.92
CA ARG A 9 -10.90 -5.21 -25.26
C ARG A 9 -9.40 -5.27 -25.48
N ASN A 10 -8.63 -4.26 -25.02
CA ASN A 10 -7.22 -4.13 -25.37
C ASN A 10 -6.28 -4.84 -24.38
N VAL A 11 -6.75 -5.16 -23.18
CA VAL A 11 -5.94 -5.82 -22.15
C VAL A 11 -6.54 -7.16 -21.75
N LEU A 12 -7.78 -7.19 -21.23
CA LEU A 12 -8.35 -8.42 -20.68
C LEU A 12 -8.68 -9.47 -21.75
N GLU A 13 -9.11 -9.06 -22.95
CA GLU A 13 -9.45 -9.95 -24.07
C GLU A 13 -8.27 -10.17 -25.04
N ASN A 14 -7.14 -9.49 -24.84
CA ASN A 14 -5.99 -9.59 -25.72
C ASN A 14 -5.07 -10.75 -25.27
N PRO A 15 -4.90 -11.80 -26.09
CA PRO A 15 -4.10 -12.96 -25.71
C PRO A 15 -2.60 -12.65 -25.52
N ALA A 16 -2.10 -11.53 -26.01
CA ALA A 16 -0.72 -11.09 -25.75
C ALA A 16 -0.48 -10.73 -24.27
N TRP A 17 -1.54 -10.39 -23.51
CA TRP A 17 -1.44 -10.01 -22.12
C TRP A 17 -1.71 -11.16 -21.15
N TYR A 18 -2.66 -12.05 -21.43
CA TYR A 18 -2.98 -13.13 -20.51
C TYR A 18 -2.10 -14.36 -20.73
N THR A 19 -1.42 -14.75 -19.70
CA THR A 19 -0.57 -15.94 -19.65
C THR A 19 -0.51 -16.45 -18.21
N SER A 20 -0.38 -17.76 -18.04
CA SER A 20 -0.16 -18.39 -16.72
C SER A 20 1.29 -18.24 -16.22
N TYR A 21 2.21 -17.73 -17.05
CA TYR A 21 3.61 -17.59 -16.68
C TYR A 21 3.84 -16.43 -15.72
N THR A 22 4.41 -16.72 -14.55
CA THR A 22 4.89 -15.70 -13.62
C THR A 22 6.28 -15.20 -14.09
N PRO A 23 6.53 -13.88 -14.15
CA PRO A 23 7.74 -13.31 -14.76
C PRO A 23 8.98 -13.45 -13.87
N TYR A 24 9.37 -14.67 -13.51
CA TYR A 24 10.57 -14.93 -12.74
C TYR A 24 11.86 -14.72 -13.54
N GLN A 25 11.82 -15.04 -14.85
CA GLN A 25 12.95 -14.86 -15.77
C GLN A 25 12.79 -13.50 -16.47
N ALA A 26 13.65 -12.56 -16.12
CA ALA A 26 13.61 -11.21 -16.69
C ALA A 26 13.82 -11.22 -18.21
N GLU A 27 14.67 -12.11 -18.72
CA GLU A 27 15.09 -12.21 -20.11
C GLU A 27 13.93 -12.41 -21.09
N ILE A 28 12.89 -13.13 -20.66
CA ILE A 28 11.71 -13.45 -21.49
C ILE A 28 10.46 -12.69 -21.05
N SER A 29 10.60 -11.76 -20.14
CA SER A 29 9.47 -11.06 -19.51
C SER A 29 9.62 -9.53 -19.52
N GLN A 30 10.45 -8.99 -20.41
CA GLN A 30 10.80 -7.56 -20.43
C GLN A 30 9.58 -6.65 -20.55
N GLY A 31 8.65 -6.92 -21.47
CA GLY A 31 7.43 -6.11 -21.63
C GLY A 31 6.52 -6.16 -20.40
N ARG A 32 6.45 -7.30 -19.72
CA ARG A 32 5.68 -7.43 -18.48
C ARG A 32 6.35 -6.68 -17.31
N LEU A 33 7.67 -6.76 -17.20
CA LEU A 33 8.43 -6.02 -16.21
C LEU A 33 8.35 -4.50 -16.43
N GLU A 34 8.34 -4.06 -17.70
CA GLU A 34 8.09 -2.67 -18.05
C GLU A 34 6.70 -2.21 -17.56
N SER A 35 5.67 -3.01 -17.78
CA SER A 35 4.31 -2.73 -17.28
C SER A 35 4.27 -2.62 -15.75
N LEU A 36 4.97 -3.51 -15.04
CA LEU A 36 5.08 -3.45 -13.58
C LEU A 36 5.88 -2.22 -13.11
N PHE A 37 6.92 -1.84 -13.84
CA PHE A 37 7.68 -0.63 -13.56
C PHE A 37 6.82 0.63 -13.74
N ASN A 38 6.01 0.69 -14.79
CA ASN A 38 5.03 1.76 -15.01
C ASN A 38 3.99 1.81 -13.87
N PHE A 39 3.52 0.66 -13.39
CA PHE A 39 2.64 0.60 -12.23
C PHE A 39 3.30 1.19 -10.98
N GLN A 40 4.55 0.82 -10.68
CA GLN A 40 5.30 1.38 -9.55
C GLN A 40 5.43 2.90 -9.67
N THR A 41 5.76 3.40 -10.86
CA THR A 41 5.87 4.84 -11.13
C THR A 41 4.54 5.54 -10.87
N LEU A 42 3.43 5.00 -11.38
CA LEU A 42 2.09 5.55 -11.13
C LEU A 42 1.79 5.64 -9.63
N VAL A 43 2.10 4.60 -8.88
CA VAL A 43 1.86 4.57 -7.43
C VAL A 43 2.71 5.61 -6.70
N THR A 44 3.99 5.76 -7.05
CA THR A 44 4.86 6.78 -6.44
C THR A 44 4.37 8.19 -6.74
N GLU A 45 3.95 8.48 -7.96
CA GLU A 45 3.40 9.78 -8.36
C GLU A 45 2.09 10.11 -7.62
N LEU A 46 1.17 9.14 -7.53
CA LEU A 46 -0.11 9.34 -6.83
C LEU A 46 0.06 9.55 -5.33
N THR A 47 0.95 8.79 -4.70
CA THR A 47 1.09 8.79 -3.24
C THR A 47 2.09 9.82 -2.73
N GLY A 48 2.97 10.35 -3.58
CA GLY A 48 4.08 11.21 -3.18
C GLY A 48 5.15 10.48 -2.34
N LEU A 49 5.19 9.14 -2.42
CA LEU A 49 6.17 8.30 -1.73
C LEU A 49 7.15 7.70 -2.73
N PRO A 50 8.47 7.71 -2.46
CA PRO A 50 9.49 7.45 -3.48
C PRO A 50 9.65 5.97 -3.86
N ILE A 51 9.14 5.04 -3.07
CA ILE A 51 9.28 3.59 -3.30
C ILE A 51 7.91 2.96 -3.39
N ALA A 52 7.66 2.18 -4.44
CA ALA A 52 6.48 1.32 -4.55
C ALA A 52 6.89 -0.07 -5.02
N ASN A 53 6.17 -1.10 -4.56
CA ASN A 53 6.34 -2.47 -5.04
C ASN A 53 5.54 -2.74 -6.33
N ALA A 54 5.75 -3.89 -6.92
CA ALA A 54 5.07 -4.30 -8.15
C ALA A 54 3.56 -4.53 -7.94
N SER A 55 3.13 -5.19 -6.86
CA SER A 55 1.75 -5.26 -6.32
C SER A 55 1.67 -6.22 -5.12
N LEU A 56 0.53 -6.16 -4.42
CA LEU A 56 0.11 -7.12 -3.41
C LEU A 56 -1.28 -7.66 -3.74
N LEU A 57 -1.80 -8.60 -2.94
CA LEU A 57 -3.05 -9.28 -3.20
C LEU A 57 -4.24 -8.31 -3.16
N ASP A 58 -4.51 -7.71 -2.00
CA ASP A 58 -5.62 -6.80 -1.74
C ASP A 58 -5.28 -5.74 -0.71
N GLU A 59 -6.18 -4.77 -0.50
CA GLU A 59 -5.98 -3.66 0.42
C GLU A 59 -5.76 -4.12 1.86
N ALA A 60 -6.55 -5.07 2.35
CA ALA A 60 -6.48 -5.54 3.73
C ALA A 60 -5.16 -6.27 4.00
N THR A 61 -4.71 -7.11 3.05
CA THR A 61 -3.39 -7.76 3.12
C THR A 61 -2.26 -6.74 3.07
N ALA A 62 -2.36 -5.73 2.20
CA ALA A 62 -1.36 -4.66 2.11
C ALA A 62 -1.27 -3.85 3.42
N ALA A 63 -2.42 -3.57 4.07
CA ALA A 63 -2.45 -2.93 5.39
C ALA A 63 -1.77 -3.79 6.46
N ALA A 64 -1.99 -5.11 6.45
CA ALA A 64 -1.34 -6.04 7.37
C ALA A 64 0.18 -6.15 7.12
N GLU A 65 0.61 -6.13 5.86
CA GLU A 65 2.05 -6.06 5.52
C GLU A 65 2.66 -4.73 5.98
N ALA A 66 1.94 -3.61 5.89
CA ALA A 66 2.40 -2.32 6.41
C ALA A 66 2.54 -2.34 7.95
N MET A 67 1.60 -2.97 8.67
CA MET A 67 1.72 -3.22 10.11
C MET A 67 2.96 -4.05 10.44
N THR A 68 3.18 -5.15 9.72
CA THR A 68 4.34 -6.03 9.92
C THR A 68 5.66 -5.30 9.64
N LEU A 69 5.72 -4.48 8.58
CA LEU A 69 6.89 -3.66 8.28
C LEU A 69 7.16 -2.65 9.38
N ALA A 70 6.12 -1.98 9.89
CA ALA A 70 6.23 -1.03 11.00
C ALA A 70 6.73 -1.73 12.27
N TYR A 71 6.17 -2.88 12.61
CA TYR A 71 6.58 -3.70 13.76
C TYR A 71 8.07 -4.09 13.67
N ASN A 72 8.49 -4.62 12.54
CA ASN A 72 9.91 -5.00 12.31
C ASN A 72 10.87 -3.81 12.24
N SER A 73 10.32 -2.59 12.17
CA SER A 73 11.12 -1.35 12.15
C SER A 73 11.23 -0.70 13.52
N SER A 74 10.41 -1.14 14.49
CA SER A 74 10.37 -0.68 15.87
C SER A 74 10.60 -1.88 16.78
N SER A 75 11.79 -2.05 17.33
CA SER A 75 12.12 -3.23 18.15
C SER A 75 11.60 -3.18 19.58
N LYS A 76 10.79 -2.18 19.98
CA LYS A 76 10.55 -1.88 21.41
C LYS A 76 9.09 -2.02 21.85
N TYR A 77 8.12 -1.85 20.96
CA TYR A 77 6.71 -1.72 21.30
C TYR A 77 5.86 -2.74 20.54
N ASN A 78 4.71 -3.11 21.11
CA ASN A 78 3.78 -4.08 20.51
C ASN A 78 2.37 -3.51 20.28
N THR A 79 2.14 -2.22 20.55
CA THR A 79 0.84 -1.58 20.31
C THR A 79 0.76 -1.02 18.89
N PHE A 80 -0.31 -1.37 18.17
CA PHE A 80 -0.65 -0.84 16.85
C PHE A 80 -1.98 -0.09 16.91
N LEU A 81 -1.95 1.19 16.59
CA LEU A 81 -3.11 2.07 16.66
C LEU A 81 -3.84 2.07 15.32
N VAL A 82 -5.16 1.92 15.34
CA VAL A 82 -5.99 1.86 14.14
C VAL A 82 -7.18 2.80 14.29
N ASP A 83 -7.44 3.64 13.29
CA ASP A 83 -8.68 4.43 13.22
C ASP A 83 -9.88 3.48 13.26
N SER A 84 -10.83 3.70 14.18
CA SER A 84 -12.04 2.88 14.32
C SER A 84 -12.93 2.87 13.07
N ARG A 85 -12.68 3.77 12.12
CA ARG A 85 -13.42 3.90 10.87
C ARG A 85 -12.69 3.34 9.65
N VAL A 86 -11.69 2.46 9.84
CA VAL A 86 -11.19 1.62 8.73
C VAL A 86 -12.27 0.64 8.27
N PHE A 87 -12.15 0.10 7.08
CA PHE A 87 -13.07 -0.94 6.64
C PHE A 87 -12.98 -2.16 7.55
N PHE A 88 -14.14 -2.74 7.86
CA PHE A 88 -14.23 -3.91 8.74
C PHE A 88 -13.35 -5.07 8.25
N SER A 89 -13.33 -5.34 6.95
CA SER A 89 -12.47 -6.36 6.35
C SER A 89 -10.98 -6.10 6.61
N THR A 90 -10.54 -4.85 6.53
CA THR A 90 -9.15 -4.47 6.84
C THR A 90 -8.82 -4.72 8.30
N LEU A 91 -9.71 -4.32 9.22
CA LEU A 91 -9.52 -4.55 10.65
C LEU A 91 -9.44 -6.06 10.99
N GLN A 92 -10.29 -6.89 10.38
CA GLN A 92 -10.27 -8.35 10.59
C GLN A 92 -8.95 -8.99 10.15
N VAL A 93 -8.40 -8.59 9.00
CA VAL A 93 -7.12 -9.10 8.52
C VAL A 93 -5.96 -8.61 9.41
N LEU A 94 -5.99 -7.34 9.84
CA LEU A 94 -5.02 -6.82 10.81
C LEU A 94 -5.02 -7.64 12.10
N GLN A 95 -6.20 -7.93 12.68
CA GLN A 95 -6.33 -8.75 13.89
C GLN A 95 -5.77 -10.16 13.70
N THR A 96 -6.14 -10.83 12.60
CA THR A 96 -5.65 -12.16 12.27
C THR A 96 -4.13 -12.22 12.15
N ARG A 97 -3.52 -11.19 11.57
CA ARG A 97 -2.05 -11.11 11.39
C ARG A 97 -1.34 -10.63 12.66
N ALA A 98 -1.99 -9.88 13.53
CA ALA A 98 -1.46 -9.37 14.78
C ALA A 98 -1.32 -10.46 15.85
N GLU A 99 -2.31 -11.36 15.95
CA GLU A 99 -2.41 -12.38 16.98
C GLU A 99 -1.14 -13.25 17.12
N PRO A 100 -0.62 -13.91 16.07
CA PRO A 100 0.57 -14.76 16.18
C PRO A 100 1.85 -13.98 16.48
N LEU A 101 1.86 -12.66 16.26
CA LEU A 101 3.00 -11.79 16.53
C LEU A 101 2.95 -11.14 17.91
N GLY A 102 1.88 -11.37 18.68
CA GLY A 102 1.66 -10.72 19.98
C GLY A 102 1.46 -9.20 19.88
N ILE A 103 0.99 -8.72 18.71
CA ILE A 103 0.68 -7.31 18.50
C ILE A 103 -0.69 -6.99 19.11
N ASN A 104 -0.73 -5.95 19.95
CA ASN A 104 -1.95 -5.42 20.53
C ASN A 104 -2.55 -4.34 19.62
N ILE A 105 -3.72 -4.59 19.04
CA ILE A 105 -4.43 -3.59 18.23
C ILE A 105 -5.36 -2.78 19.13
N VAL A 106 -5.14 -1.46 19.14
CA VAL A 106 -5.98 -0.48 19.82
C VAL A 106 -6.69 0.38 18.79
N THR A 107 -8.02 0.38 18.84
CA THR A 107 -8.84 1.21 17.94
C THR A 107 -9.12 2.58 18.56
N LEU A 108 -8.90 3.65 17.77
CA LEU A 108 -9.10 5.03 18.17
C LEU A 108 -10.26 5.66 17.41
N ASP A 109 -11.22 6.26 18.10
CA ASP A 109 -12.19 7.16 17.44
C ASP A 109 -11.57 8.55 17.25
N LEU A 110 -11.17 8.84 16.05
CA LEU A 110 -10.56 10.13 15.72
C LEU A 110 -11.52 11.34 15.80
N ASN A 111 -12.81 11.13 16.13
CA ASN A 111 -13.78 12.20 16.39
C ASN A 111 -14.00 12.47 17.88
N ALA A 112 -13.45 11.63 18.74
CA ALA A 112 -13.41 11.79 20.17
C ALA A 112 -12.05 12.38 20.62
N PRO A 113 -11.91 12.82 21.87
CA PRO A 113 -10.61 13.12 22.45
C PRO A 113 -9.69 11.90 22.36
N ILE A 114 -8.49 12.11 21.80
CA ILE A 114 -7.55 11.02 21.54
C ILE A 114 -6.69 10.80 22.78
N PRO A 115 -6.61 9.57 23.31
CA PRO A 115 -5.74 9.24 24.43
C PRO A 115 -4.27 9.26 23.95
N LEU A 116 -3.55 10.35 24.25
CA LEU A 116 -2.18 10.55 23.76
C LEU A 116 -1.19 9.57 24.39
N GLU A 117 -1.49 9.04 25.55
CA GLU A 117 -0.72 8.00 26.25
C GLU A 117 -0.56 6.71 25.44
N GLU A 118 -1.53 6.38 24.59
CA GLU A 118 -1.46 5.19 23.73
C GLU A 118 -0.30 5.27 22.70
N PHE A 119 0.11 6.49 22.34
CA PHE A 119 1.21 6.70 21.42
C PHE A 119 2.58 6.44 22.03
N GLU A 120 2.72 6.47 23.35
CA GLU A 120 3.99 6.22 24.06
C GLU A 120 4.49 4.79 23.87
N THR A 121 3.57 3.84 23.71
CA THR A 121 3.85 2.40 23.52
C THR A 121 3.55 1.88 22.12
N ALA A 122 3.14 2.78 21.21
CA ALA A 122 2.78 2.40 19.85
C ALA A 122 4.00 2.37 18.92
N PHE A 123 4.03 1.38 18.03
CA PHE A 123 5.01 1.31 16.94
C PHE A 123 4.45 1.82 15.60
N GLY A 124 3.13 1.84 15.43
CA GLY A 124 2.48 2.27 14.20
C GLY A 124 1.07 2.79 14.42
N PHE A 125 0.63 3.65 13.53
CA PHE A 125 -0.71 4.20 13.46
C PHE A 125 -1.24 4.09 12.03
N LEU A 126 -2.44 3.54 11.87
CA LEU A 126 -3.11 3.35 10.59
C LEU A 126 -4.44 4.07 10.54
N MET A 127 -4.68 4.83 9.47
CA MET A 127 -5.97 5.42 9.17
C MET A 127 -6.35 5.24 7.71
N GLN A 128 -7.66 5.35 7.40
CA GLN A 128 -8.20 5.17 6.05
C GLN A 128 -8.76 6.46 5.47
N LEU A 129 -8.48 6.71 4.17
CA LEU A 129 -8.86 7.91 3.44
C LEU A 129 -9.41 7.58 2.02
N PRO A 130 -10.71 7.76 1.75
CA PRO A 130 -11.78 8.06 2.70
C PRO A 130 -12.02 6.87 3.65
N ASN A 131 -12.54 7.18 4.85
CA ASN A 131 -12.89 6.15 5.81
C ASN A 131 -14.22 5.44 5.48
N SER A 132 -14.65 4.48 6.30
CA SER A 132 -15.84 3.64 6.06
C SER A 132 -17.16 4.41 5.98
N VAL A 133 -17.19 5.67 6.40
CA VAL A 133 -18.36 6.56 6.27
C VAL A 133 -18.15 7.66 5.24
N GLY A 134 -17.12 7.55 4.39
CA GLY A 134 -16.84 8.46 3.28
C GLY A 134 -16.15 9.77 3.68
N GLN A 135 -15.61 9.90 4.89
CA GLN A 135 -14.94 11.11 5.35
C GLN A 135 -13.46 11.14 4.94
N LEU A 136 -13.01 12.30 4.50
CA LEU A 136 -11.60 12.64 4.27
C LEU A 136 -11.09 13.47 5.44
N LYS A 137 -10.71 12.80 6.53
CA LYS A 137 -10.25 13.48 7.73
C LYS A 137 -8.77 13.86 7.61
N GLN A 138 -8.45 15.13 7.85
CA GLN A 138 -7.07 15.61 7.91
C GLN A 138 -6.46 15.27 9.29
N PRO A 139 -5.34 14.54 9.35
CA PRO A 139 -4.78 14.09 10.62
C PRO A 139 -3.76 15.08 11.23
N ASN A 140 -3.90 16.39 10.97
CA ASN A 140 -2.87 17.42 11.21
C ASN A 140 -2.22 17.40 12.60
N GLY A 141 -3.01 17.29 13.68
CA GLY A 141 -2.49 17.21 15.04
C GLY A 141 -1.79 15.87 15.33
N LEU A 142 -2.39 14.78 14.83
CA LEU A 142 -1.93 13.42 15.05
C LEU A 142 -0.56 13.14 14.43
N MET A 143 -0.27 13.73 13.25
CA MET A 143 1.03 13.57 12.60
C MET A 143 2.18 14.01 13.50
N ARG A 144 2.01 15.13 14.21
CA ARG A 144 3.01 15.64 15.16
C ARG A 144 3.18 14.70 16.37
N VAL A 145 2.09 14.15 16.90
CA VAL A 145 2.15 13.17 17.99
C VAL A 145 2.92 11.93 17.55
N CYS A 146 2.60 11.40 16.38
CA CYS A 146 3.34 10.26 15.78
C CYS A 146 4.83 10.58 15.63
N ASP A 147 5.18 11.79 15.19
CA ASP A 147 6.59 12.18 15.02
C ASP A 147 7.34 12.24 16.36
N VAL A 148 6.73 12.80 17.41
CA VAL A 148 7.30 12.87 18.78
C VAL A 148 7.60 11.48 19.32
N HIS A 149 6.65 10.55 19.17
CA HIS A 149 6.78 9.18 19.69
C HIS A 149 7.43 8.20 18.68
N LYS A 150 7.83 8.67 17.49
CA LYS A 150 8.43 7.85 16.41
C LYS A 150 7.52 6.72 15.91
N VAL A 151 6.21 6.95 15.95
CA VAL A 151 5.18 6.04 15.46
C VAL A 151 5.16 6.06 13.94
N VAL A 152 5.20 4.90 13.28
CA VAL A 152 5.11 4.78 11.82
C VAL A 152 3.70 5.11 11.36
N LYS A 153 3.56 6.04 10.42
CA LYS A 153 2.29 6.57 9.93
C LYS A 153 1.88 5.87 8.64
N ILE A 154 0.74 5.16 8.66
CA ILE A 154 0.24 4.35 7.56
C ILE A 154 -1.10 4.90 7.09
N ALA A 155 -1.21 5.19 5.79
CA ALA A 155 -2.47 5.53 5.13
C ALA A 155 -2.99 4.35 4.31
N VAL A 156 -4.23 3.93 4.56
CA VAL A 156 -5.00 3.13 3.61
C VAL A 156 -5.80 4.11 2.76
N VAL A 157 -5.55 4.16 1.44
CA VAL A 157 -6.07 5.25 0.62
C VAL A 157 -6.65 4.77 -0.71
N ASP A 158 -7.80 5.34 -1.08
CA ASP A 158 -8.36 5.16 -2.42
C ASP A 158 -7.50 5.94 -3.44
N PRO A 159 -6.90 5.27 -4.45
CA PRO A 159 -6.02 5.93 -5.41
C PRO A 159 -6.73 6.99 -6.25
N MET A 160 -8.05 6.91 -6.46
CA MET A 160 -8.81 7.97 -7.13
C MET A 160 -8.89 9.25 -6.29
N CYS A 161 -8.91 9.11 -4.96
CA CYS A 161 -8.83 10.27 -4.08
C CYS A 161 -7.48 10.98 -4.17
N GLN A 162 -6.39 10.24 -4.41
CA GLN A 162 -5.05 10.83 -4.56
C GLN A 162 -4.90 11.72 -5.79
N VAL A 163 -5.77 11.55 -6.80
CA VAL A 163 -5.82 12.46 -7.96
C VAL A 163 -6.41 13.83 -7.59
N LEU A 164 -7.25 13.89 -6.57
CA LEU A 164 -8.03 15.09 -6.20
C LEU A 164 -7.52 15.77 -4.93
N MET A 165 -6.73 15.11 -4.13
CA MET A 165 -6.24 15.62 -2.86
C MET A 165 -4.71 15.66 -2.82
N LYS A 166 -4.15 16.32 -1.81
CA LYS A 166 -2.71 16.31 -1.58
C LYS A 166 -2.24 14.87 -1.38
N PRO A 167 -1.13 14.45 -2.04
CA PRO A 167 -0.57 13.12 -1.85
C PRO A 167 -0.29 12.80 -0.37
N VAL A 168 -0.58 11.58 0.05
CA VAL A 168 -0.43 11.21 1.47
C VAL A 168 1.02 11.26 1.95
N GLY A 169 1.99 11.05 1.07
CA GLY A 169 3.41 11.28 1.37
C GLY A 169 3.70 12.72 1.79
N ASP A 170 3.12 13.69 1.07
CA ASP A 170 3.22 15.13 1.39
C ASP A 170 2.42 15.53 2.63
N MET A 171 1.41 14.72 3.02
CA MET A 171 0.69 14.87 4.28
C MET A 171 1.48 14.36 5.49
N GLY A 172 2.63 13.72 5.25
CA GLY A 172 3.53 13.23 6.28
C GLY A 172 3.46 11.74 6.58
N PHE A 173 2.64 10.97 5.87
CA PHE A 173 2.61 9.51 6.02
C PHE A 173 3.94 8.86 5.60
N ASP A 174 4.26 7.74 6.23
CA ASP A 174 5.48 6.97 5.97
C ASP A 174 5.22 5.84 4.97
N ILE A 175 4.01 5.29 4.98
CA ILE A 175 3.56 4.18 4.15
C ILE A 175 2.16 4.48 3.63
N ALA A 176 1.90 4.15 2.37
CA ALA A 176 0.57 4.19 1.76
C ALA A 176 0.25 2.83 1.13
N VAL A 177 -0.97 2.34 1.37
CA VAL A 177 -1.51 1.12 0.79
C VAL A 177 -2.93 1.37 0.28
N GLY A 178 -3.42 0.52 -0.61
CA GLY A 178 -4.78 0.62 -1.10
C GLY A 178 -5.03 -0.35 -2.25
N SER A 179 -6.23 -0.28 -2.84
CA SER A 179 -6.62 -1.14 -3.97
C SER A 179 -6.65 -0.38 -5.28
N MET A 180 -6.00 -0.92 -6.30
CA MET A 180 -6.05 -0.42 -7.68
C MET A 180 -7.26 -0.95 -8.48
N GLN A 181 -8.16 -1.70 -7.85
CA GLN A 181 -9.36 -2.22 -8.52
C GLN A 181 -10.18 -1.10 -9.19
N ARG A 182 -10.16 0.11 -8.63
CA ARG A 182 -10.84 1.30 -9.17
C ARG A 182 -10.36 1.71 -10.56
N PHE A 183 -9.15 1.35 -10.96
CA PHE A 183 -8.60 1.68 -12.28
C PHE A 183 -8.95 0.68 -13.38
N GLY A 184 -9.92 -0.19 -13.15
CA GLY A 184 -10.54 -0.97 -14.22
C GLY A 184 -10.45 -2.49 -14.05
N ILE A 185 -10.06 -3.00 -12.88
CA ILE A 185 -10.13 -4.42 -12.61
C ILE A 185 -11.62 -4.81 -12.45
N PRO A 186 -12.13 -5.79 -13.22
CA PRO A 186 -13.52 -6.22 -13.11
C PRO A 186 -13.79 -6.89 -11.77
N MET A 187 -15.05 -6.83 -11.33
CA MET A 187 -15.42 -7.46 -10.05
C MET A 187 -15.32 -8.99 -10.08
N GLY A 188 -15.58 -9.63 -11.23
CA GLY A 188 -15.33 -11.05 -11.44
C GLY A 188 -15.84 -11.97 -10.32
N PHE A 189 -17.08 -11.76 -9.86
CA PHE A 189 -17.67 -12.49 -8.71
C PHE A 189 -16.91 -12.28 -7.38
N GLY A 190 -16.36 -11.11 -7.16
CA GLY A 190 -15.55 -10.78 -5.99
C GLY A 190 -14.08 -11.23 -6.09
N GLY A 191 -13.64 -11.60 -7.30
CA GLY A 191 -12.31 -12.15 -7.57
C GLY A 191 -11.21 -11.10 -7.65
N PRO A 192 -10.69 -10.79 -8.85
CA PRO A 192 -9.38 -10.17 -8.98
C PRO A 192 -9.26 -8.83 -8.25
N HIS A 193 -8.17 -8.70 -7.50
CA HIS A 193 -7.74 -7.49 -6.85
C HIS A 193 -6.28 -7.20 -7.23
N ALA A 194 -5.85 -5.96 -7.03
CA ALA A 194 -4.44 -5.57 -7.06
C ALA A 194 -4.26 -4.48 -6.02
N ALA A 195 -3.48 -4.74 -4.99
CA ALA A 195 -3.14 -3.73 -4.01
C ALA A 195 -1.82 -3.06 -4.38
N PHE A 196 -1.66 -1.82 -3.98
CA PHE A 196 -0.39 -1.13 -4.00
C PHE A 196 0.19 -0.98 -2.59
N PHE A 197 1.50 -0.84 -2.55
CA PHE A 197 2.26 -0.53 -1.36
C PHE A 197 3.34 0.48 -1.73
N ALA A 198 3.33 1.64 -1.09
CA ALA A 198 4.36 2.66 -1.25
C ALA A 198 4.91 3.11 0.10
N CYS A 199 6.18 3.49 0.16
CA CYS A 199 6.80 3.91 1.40
C CYS A 199 7.96 4.91 1.19
N LYS A 200 8.38 5.54 2.29
CA LYS A 200 9.61 6.33 2.34
C LYS A 200 10.85 5.48 2.08
N ASP A 201 11.89 6.07 1.52
CA ASP A 201 13.15 5.39 1.13
C ASP A 201 13.80 4.60 2.29
N LYS A 202 13.68 5.08 3.51
CA LYS A 202 14.23 4.39 4.70
C LYS A 202 13.71 2.96 4.90
N TYR A 203 12.58 2.61 4.28
CA TYR A 203 11.94 1.29 4.39
C TYR A 203 12.19 0.38 3.18
N LYS A 204 12.89 0.83 2.14
CA LYS A 204 13.06 0.10 0.87
C LYS A 204 13.52 -1.35 1.00
N ARG A 205 14.35 -1.66 2.00
CA ARG A 205 14.85 -3.02 2.24
C ARG A 205 13.87 -3.93 3.01
N LYS A 206 12.74 -3.38 3.44
CA LYS A 206 11.71 -4.08 4.21
C LYS A 206 10.38 -4.16 3.48
N VAL A 207 10.31 -3.61 2.27
CA VAL A 207 9.10 -3.62 1.44
C VAL A 207 8.69 -5.05 1.13
N PRO A 208 7.43 -5.44 1.38
CA PRO A 208 6.94 -6.77 0.99
C PRO A 208 6.80 -6.88 -0.52
N GLY A 209 6.86 -8.10 -1.03
CA GLY A 209 6.68 -8.37 -2.45
C GLY A 209 7.94 -8.07 -3.27
N ARG A 210 7.74 -7.78 -4.55
CA ARG A 210 8.83 -7.60 -5.53
C ARG A 210 8.89 -6.16 -6.01
N ILE A 211 10.10 -5.70 -6.30
CA ILE A 211 10.37 -4.40 -6.93
C ILE A 211 11.03 -4.68 -8.28
N VAL A 212 10.54 -4.02 -9.31
CA VAL A 212 11.18 -4.00 -10.64
C VAL A 212 12.11 -2.81 -10.71
N GLY A 213 13.33 -3.04 -11.14
CA GLY A 213 14.35 -1.99 -11.34
C GLY A 213 14.83 -1.91 -12.78
N LEU A 214 15.29 -0.73 -13.15
CA LEU A 214 15.95 -0.51 -14.43
C LEU A 214 17.43 -0.90 -14.33
N SER A 215 17.91 -1.62 -15.31
CA SER A 215 19.29 -2.08 -15.47
C SER A 215 19.73 -1.90 -16.93
N LYS A 216 20.82 -2.54 -17.32
CA LYS A 216 21.29 -2.62 -18.69
C LYS A 216 21.51 -4.08 -19.08
N ASP A 217 21.31 -4.38 -20.36
CA ASP A 217 21.68 -5.66 -20.96
C ASP A 217 23.18 -5.73 -21.29
N THR A 218 23.59 -6.81 -21.95
CA THR A 218 24.98 -7.03 -22.36
C THR A 218 25.48 -6.04 -23.41
N ASN A 219 24.59 -5.41 -24.15
CA ASN A 219 24.91 -4.39 -25.17
C ASN A 219 24.91 -2.97 -24.58
N GLY A 220 24.46 -2.80 -23.34
CA GLY A 220 24.34 -1.50 -22.69
C GLY A 220 22.96 -0.85 -22.83
N ASP A 221 21.99 -1.53 -23.48
CA ASP A 221 20.64 -1.02 -23.65
C ASP A 221 19.81 -1.16 -22.35
N PRO A 222 18.80 -0.30 -22.14
CA PRO A 222 17.92 -0.39 -20.96
C PRO A 222 17.23 -1.75 -20.87
N ALA A 223 17.27 -2.35 -19.69
CA ALA A 223 16.62 -3.64 -19.42
C ALA A 223 16.02 -3.65 -18.02
N TYR A 224 14.88 -4.32 -17.84
CA TYR A 224 14.21 -4.46 -16.56
C TYR A 224 14.64 -5.75 -15.86
N ARG A 225 14.72 -5.67 -14.52
CA ARG A 225 14.99 -6.84 -13.68
C ARG A 225 14.24 -6.75 -12.38
N LEU A 226 14.11 -7.89 -11.70
CA LEU A 226 13.64 -7.92 -10.32
C LEU A 226 14.77 -7.40 -9.41
N ALA A 227 14.45 -6.39 -8.60
CA ALA A 227 15.32 -5.91 -7.53
C ALA A 227 15.08 -6.75 -6.26
N LEU A 228 16.14 -6.94 -5.47
CA LEU A 228 16.14 -7.62 -4.19
C LEU A 228 15.99 -6.60 -3.04
#